data_bba0dcef15d550d06f6e4597e4405fe9
#
_entry.id   bba0dcef15d550d06f6e4597e4405fe9
#
_cell.length_a   1.000
_cell.length_b   1.000
_cell.length_c   1.000
_cell.angle_alpha   90.00
_cell.angle_beta   90.00
_cell.angle_gamma   90.00
#
_symmetry.space_group_name_H-M   'P 1'
#
loop_
_entity.id
_entity.type
_entity.pdbx_description
1 polymer ?
#
loop_
_entity_poly.entity_id
_entity_poly.type
_entity_poly.pdbx_seq_one_letter_code
_entity_poly.pdbx_strand_id
1 'polypeptide(L)'
;ARQVGKTYIIRYVGKKIFKNFIEINMVEDSLGNRLFENTKTVEDFYLQVSMLAGNKMGKKSDTLIFIDEIQAYPHLLTLLKFLSQDGKFTFIASGSLLGVTLSQTTSIPMGSIRKVRMFPLDFEEFLYANGMNEIVISAMQKKFENLESLDESMHNRMMDLFRKYLLVGGLPDAVNSYISERNICLLYTSD
;
A
#
# COMPACT_ATOMS: atom_id res chain seq x y z
N ALA A 1 -0.65 -5.34 7.43
CA ALA A 1 -1.96 -5.98 7.27
C ALA A 1 -2.17 -6.42 5.82
N ARG A 2 -3.00 -7.43 5.59
CA ARG A 2 -3.45 -7.85 4.26
C ARG A 2 -4.62 -6.94 3.84
N GLN A 3 -4.85 -6.80 2.52
CA GLN A 3 -6.02 -6.14 1.93
C GLN A 3 -6.24 -4.66 2.31
N VAL A 4 -5.21 -3.97 2.79
CA VAL A 4 -5.28 -2.53 3.12
C VAL A 4 -4.97 -1.61 1.92
N GLY A 5 -4.97 -2.13 0.69
CA GLY A 5 -4.78 -1.33 -0.52
C GLY A 5 -3.32 -1.01 -0.88
N LYS A 6 -2.29 -1.68 -0.30
CA LYS A 6 -0.87 -1.40 -0.59
C LYS A 6 -0.55 -1.38 -2.08
N THR A 7 -0.83 -2.49 -2.76
CA THR A 7 -0.56 -2.66 -4.18
C THR A 7 -1.31 -1.63 -5.02
N TYR A 8 -2.57 -1.34 -4.66
CA TYR A 8 -3.38 -0.34 -5.34
C TYR A 8 -2.76 1.06 -5.28
N ILE A 9 -2.41 1.55 -4.08
CA ILE A 9 -1.86 2.90 -3.92
C ILE A 9 -0.49 3.04 -4.58
N ILE A 10 0.36 1.99 -4.51
CA ILE A 10 1.68 2.00 -5.15
C ILE A 10 1.53 2.04 -6.67
N ARG A 11 0.62 1.26 -7.25
CA ARG A 11 0.30 1.30 -8.69
C ARG A 11 -0.22 2.67 -9.11
N TYR A 12 -1.16 3.24 -8.36
CA TYR A 12 -1.74 4.54 -8.66
C TYR A 12 -0.69 5.65 -8.64
N VAL A 13 0.06 5.76 -7.53
CA VAL A 13 1.10 6.78 -7.37
C VAL A 13 2.27 6.55 -8.34
N GLY A 14 2.71 5.30 -8.49
CA GLY A 14 3.81 4.94 -9.38
C GLY A 14 3.54 5.31 -10.83
N LYS A 15 2.37 4.97 -11.34
CA LYS A 15 1.98 5.33 -12.72
C LYS A 15 1.74 6.83 -12.92
N LYS A 16 1.39 7.57 -11.86
CA LYS A 16 1.16 9.02 -11.93
C LYS A 16 2.46 9.84 -11.88
N ILE A 17 3.44 9.36 -11.12
CA ILE A 17 4.67 10.12 -10.84
C ILE A 17 5.82 9.71 -11.77
N PHE A 18 5.94 8.41 -12.05
CA PHE A 18 7.06 7.86 -12.81
C PHE A 18 6.64 7.59 -14.27
N LYS A 19 7.54 7.95 -15.21
CA LYS A 19 7.34 7.68 -16.62
C LYS A 19 7.33 6.19 -16.93
N ASN A 20 8.15 5.43 -16.20
CA ASN A 20 8.27 3.98 -16.36
C ASN A 20 7.93 3.34 -15.01
N PHE A 21 6.93 2.49 -15.01
CA PHE A 21 6.50 1.71 -13.85
C PHE A 21 6.64 0.22 -14.18
N ILE A 22 7.54 -0.45 -13.45
CA ILE A 22 7.81 -1.88 -13.60
C ILE A 22 7.33 -2.55 -12.32
N GLU A 23 6.38 -3.45 -12.44
CA GLU A 23 5.84 -4.21 -11.33
C GLU A 23 6.21 -5.68 -11.48
N ILE A 24 6.68 -6.28 -10.40
CA ILE A 24 7.09 -7.67 -10.32
C ILE A 24 6.41 -8.29 -9.11
N ASN A 25 5.52 -9.26 -9.34
CA ASN A 25 4.89 -10.02 -8.28
C ASN A 25 5.70 -11.29 -8.01
N MET A 26 6.35 -11.34 -6.85
CA MET A 26 7.25 -12.45 -6.50
C MET A 26 6.52 -13.76 -6.20
N VAL A 27 5.24 -13.71 -5.79
CA VAL A 27 4.42 -14.92 -5.65
C VAL A 27 4.10 -15.51 -7.02
N GLU A 28 3.69 -14.69 -7.98
CA GLU A 28 3.41 -15.14 -9.35
C GLU A 28 4.66 -15.73 -10.00
N ASP A 29 5.83 -15.07 -9.83
CA ASP A 29 7.09 -15.59 -10.33
C ASP A 29 7.46 -16.92 -9.70
N SER A 30 7.29 -17.08 -8.38
CA SER A 30 7.61 -18.32 -7.65
C SER A 30 6.75 -19.52 -8.06
N LEU A 31 5.52 -19.27 -8.47
CA LEU A 31 4.59 -20.29 -8.97
C LEU A 31 4.76 -20.56 -10.48
N GLY A 32 5.36 -19.64 -11.21
CA GLY A 32 5.55 -19.67 -12.65
C GLY A 32 7.00 -19.87 -13.10
N ASN A 33 7.58 -18.84 -13.64
CA ASN A 33 8.90 -18.91 -14.30
C ASN A 33 10.09 -19.05 -13.35
N ARG A 34 9.91 -18.73 -12.07
CA ARG A 34 10.95 -18.75 -11.02
C ARG A 34 12.22 -17.98 -11.41
N LEU A 35 12.03 -16.87 -12.11
CA LEU A 35 13.12 -16.09 -12.67
C LEU A 35 14.05 -15.55 -11.57
N PHE A 36 13.49 -15.19 -10.40
CA PHE A 36 14.22 -14.61 -9.28
C PHE A 36 14.70 -15.63 -8.23
N GLU A 37 14.44 -16.92 -8.40
CA GLU A 37 14.74 -17.96 -7.40
C GLU A 37 16.23 -18.03 -7.05
N ASN A 38 17.10 -17.90 -8.04
CA ASN A 38 18.55 -18.01 -7.90
C ASN A 38 19.29 -16.66 -7.98
N THR A 39 18.57 -15.55 -7.83
CA THR A 39 19.15 -14.20 -7.88
C THR A 39 20.04 -13.94 -6.68
N LYS A 40 21.34 -13.75 -6.89
CA LYS A 40 22.32 -13.54 -5.81
C LYS A 40 22.97 -12.16 -5.85
N THR A 41 23.08 -11.56 -7.03
CA THR A 41 23.76 -10.29 -7.23
C THR A 41 22.82 -9.20 -7.74
N VAL A 42 23.26 -7.95 -7.62
CA VAL A 42 22.54 -6.79 -8.17
C VAL A 42 22.47 -6.87 -9.70
N GLU A 43 23.53 -7.35 -10.33
CA GLU A 43 23.64 -7.54 -11.78
C GLU A 43 22.62 -8.59 -12.26
N ASP A 44 22.52 -9.74 -11.59
CA ASP A 44 21.53 -10.77 -11.90
C ASP A 44 20.11 -10.20 -11.81
N PHE A 45 19.83 -9.45 -10.73
CA PHE A 45 18.53 -8.83 -10.55
C PHE A 45 18.18 -7.89 -11.70
N TYR A 46 19.09 -7.00 -12.08
CA TYR A 46 18.85 -6.09 -13.20
C TYR A 46 18.69 -6.80 -14.54
N LEU A 47 19.45 -7.87 -14.77
CA LEU A 47 19.28 -8.68 -15.97
C LEU A 47 17.87 -9.27 -16.06
N GLN A 48 17.40 -9.86 -14.96
CA GLN A 48 16.07 -10.46 -14.88
C GLN A 48 14.96 -9.41 -15.04
N VAL A 49 15.09 -8.26 -14.37
CA VAL A 49 14.14 -7.14 -14.54
C VAL A 49 14.14 -6.64 -15.98
N SER A 50 15.32 -6.56 -16.62
CA SER A 50 15.41 -6.12 -18.03
C SER A 50 14.72 -7.11 -18.98
N MET A 51 14.79 -8.40 -18.71
CA MET A 51 14.09 -9.42 -19.49
C MET A 51 12.54 -9.25 -19.40
N LEU A 52 12.04 -8.90 -18.22
CA LEU A 52 10.60 -8.66 -18.00
C LEU A 52 10.13 -7.31 -18.54
N ALA A 53 10.95 -6.26 -18.34
CA ALA A 53 10.56 -4.88 -18.63
C ALA A 53 10.83 -4.47 -20.09
N GLY A 54 11.76 -5.14 -20.76
CA GLY A 54 12.18 -4.75 -22.11
C GLY A 54 12.58 -3.28 -22.18
N ASN A 55 12.00 -2.55 -23.12
CA ASN A 55 12.29 -1.12 -23.34
C ASN A 55 11.76 -0.17 -22.25
N LYS A 56 11.10 -0.68 -21.19
CA LYS A 56 10.61 0.15 -20.09
C LYS A 56 11.68 0.49 -19.05
N MET A 57 12.87 -0.06 -19.17
CA MET A 57 14.01 0.31 -18.32
C MET A 57 14.54 1.68 -18.76
N GLY A 58 14.09 2.74 -18.09
CA GLY A 58 14.51 4.11 -18.33
C GLY A 58 15.62 4.59 -17.39
N LYS A 59 15.68 5.91 -17.14
CA LYS A 59 16.61 6.52 -16.17
C LYS A 59 16.07 6.38 -14.74
N LYS A 60 16.95 6.52 -13.74
CA LYS A 60 16.61 6.46 -12.31
C LYS A 60 15.46 7.40 -11.93
N SER A 61 15.54 8.65 -12.38
CA SER A 61 14.51 9.67 -12.08
C SER A 61 13.12 9.33 -12.62
N ASP A 62 13.05 8.48 -13.63
CA ASP A 62 11.86 8.25 -14.43
C ASP A 62 11.30 6.84 -14.23
N THR A 63 12.00 5.98 -13.48
CA THR A 63 11.65 4.56 -13.37
C THR A 63 11.48 4.15 -11.92
N LEU A 64 10.29 3.60 -11.62
CA LEU A 64 9.99 2.92 -10.37
C LEU A 64 9.91 1.42 -10.61
N ILE A 65 10.68 0.65 -9.85
CA ILE A 65 10.60 -0.81 -9.79
C ILE A 65 9.85 -1.18 -8.51
N PHE A 66 8.67 -1.75 -8.68
CA PHE A 66 7.82 -2.20 -7.58
C PHE A 66 7.91 -3.72 -7.45
N ILE A 67 8.40 -4.17 -6.30
CA ILE A 67 8.56 -5.58 -5.95
C ILE A 67 7.42 -5.94 -4.99
N ASP A 68 6.39 -6.62 -5.50
CA ASP A 68 5.25 -7.03 -4.68
C ASP A 68 5.44 -8.44 -4.12
N GLU A 69 4.94 -8.67 -2.90
CA GLU A 69 5.01 -9.93 -2.15
C GLU A 69 6.44 -10.49 -2.06
N ILE A 70 7.42 -9.62 -1.75
CA ILE A 70 8.86 -9.94 -1.71
C ILE A 70 9.20 -11.11 -0.77
N GLN A 71 8.34 -11.42 0.21
CA GLN A 71 8.55 -12.55 1.13
C GLN A 71 8.52 -13.92 0.42
N ALA A 72 8.04 -14.00 -0.83
CA ALA A 72 8.15 -15.22 -1.63
C ALA A 72 9.62 -15.62 -1.89
N TYR A 73 10.51 -14.62 -1.92
CA TYR A 73 11.95 -14.80 -2.07
C TYR A 73 12.72 -14.06 -0.96
N PRO A 74 12.85 -14.65 0.24
CA PRO A 74 13.47 -13.97 1.40
C PRO A 74 14.90 -13.48 1.16
N HIS A 75 15.67 -14.14 0.29
CA HIS A 75 17.03 -13.74 -0.05
C HIS A 75 17.11 -12.37 -0.75
N LEU A 76 16.05 -11.96 -1.48
CA LEU A 76 15.99 -10.65 -2.12
C LEU A 76 15.91 -9.50 -1.10
N LEU A 77 15.47 -9.75 0.13
CA LEU A 77 15.48 -8.73 1.18
C LEU A 77 16.89 -8.22 1.49
N THR A 78 17.86 -9.13 1.49
CA THR A 78 19.26 -8.75 1.67
C THR A 78 19.79 -7.95 0.46
N LEU A 79 19.30 -8.30 -0.74
CA LEU A 79 19.69 -7.62 -1.97
C LEU A 79 19.15 -6.19 -2.07
N LEU A 80 17.99 -5.89 -1.45
CA LEU A 80 17.42 -4.54 -1.43
C LEU A 80 18.40 -3.47 -0.92
N LYS A 81 19.25 -3.82 0.05
CA LYS A 81 20.32 -2.93 0.53
C LYS A 81 21.24 -2.50 -0.60
N PHE A 82 21.76 -3.47 -1.31
CA PHE A 82 22.73 -3.24 -2.38
C PHE A 82 22.08 -2.52 -3.58
N LEU A 83 20.83 -2.86 -3.92
CA LEU A 83 20.03 -2.14 -4.91
C LEU A 83 19.83 -0.67 -4.53
N SER A 84 19.56 -0.40 -3.24
CA SER A 84 19.41 0.97 -2.73
C SER A 84 20.72 1.76 -2.80
N GLN A 85 21.86 1.11 -2.50
CA GLN A 85 23.20 1.72 -2.55
C GLN A 85 23.69 1.96 -3.98
N ASP A 86 23.43 1.04 -4.90
CA ASP A 86 23.75 1.18 -6.33
C ASP A 86 23.02 2.38 -6.96
N GLY A 87 21.82 2.65 -6.49
CA GLY A 87 21.11 3.89 -6.79
C GLY A 87 20.71 4.08 -8.25
N LYS A 88 20.70 3.06 -9.10
CA LYS A 88 20.31 3.16 -10.52
C LYS A 88 18.83 3.43 -10.72
N PHE A 89 17.96 2.93 -9.82
CA PHE A 89 16.51 3.07 -9.91
C PHE A 89 15.89 3.40 -8.56
N THR A 90 14.61 3.80 -8.58
CA THR A 90 13.80 3.92 -7.37
C THR A 90 13.08 2.60 -7.13
N PHE A 91 13.10 2.12 -5.88
CA PHE A 91 12.49 0.86 -5.49
C PHE A 91 11.40 1.05 -4.45
N ILE A 92 10.32 0.31 -4.60
CA ILE A 92 9.34 0.08 -3.54
C ILE A 92 9.16 -1.44 -3.43
N ALA A 93 9.24 -1.97 -2.23
CA ALA A 93 8.93 -3.37 -1.96
C ALA A 93 7.73 -3.47 -1.03
N SER A 94 6.81 -4.38 -1.29
CA SER A 94 5.69 -4.69 -0.42
C SER A 94 5.67 -6.17 -0.03
N GLY A 95 5.02 -6.43 1.11
CA GLY A 95 4.81 -7.80 1.57
C GLY A 95 3.93 -7.84 2.81
N SER A 96 3.09 -8.85 2.90
CA SER A 96 2.13 -9.00 4.00
C SER A 96 2.78 -9.31 5.36
N LEU A 97 3.94 -9.96 5.36
CA LEU A 97 4.72 -10.35 6.54
C LEU A 97 6.07 -9.63 6.64
N LEU A 98 6.27 -8.58 5.84
CA LEU A 98 7.55 -7.89 5.73
C LEU A 98 8.10 -7.43 7.10
N GLY A 99 7.24 -7.05 8.03
CA GLY A 99 7.63 -6.66 9.37
C GLY A 99 8.26 -7.79 10.20
N VAL A 100 7.76 -9.00 10.07
CA VAL A 100 8.26 -10.20 10.78
C VAL A 100 9.54 -10.70 10.11
N THR A 101 9.54 -10.80 8.79
CA THR A 101 10.70 -11.26 8.01
C THR A 101 11.88 -10.30 8.18
N LEU A 102 11.64 -8.99 8.21
CA LEU A 102 12.66 -7.98 8.46
C LEU A 102 13.23 -8.04 9.88
N SER A 103 12.46 -8.45 10.89
CA SER A 103 12.97 -8.61 12.27
C SER A 103 13.82 -9.87 12.43
N GLN A 104 13.68 -10.85 11.58
CA GLN A 104 14.45 -12.10 11.57
C GLN A 104 15.72 -12.05 10.71
N THR A 105 15.83 -11.07 9.82
CA THR A 105 17.04 -10.88 9.00
C THR A 105 18.05 -9.99 9.73
N THR A 106 19.17 -10.57 10.12
CA THR A 106 20.26 -9.95 10.92
C THR A 106 21.03 -8.82 10.20
N SER A 107 20.72 -8.48 8.98
CA SER A 107 21.53 -7.54 8.15
C SER A 107 20.75 -6.48 7.39
N ILE A 108 19.65 -5.96 7.92
CA ILE A 108 19.00 -4.80 7.29
C ILE A 108 19.62 -3.51 7.84
N PRO A 109 20.34 -2.74 7.02
CA PRO A 109 20.87 -1.46 7.47
C PRO A 109 19.72 -0.46 7.57
N MET A 110 19.50 0.00 8.77
CA MET A 110 18.45 0.97 9.13
C MET A 110 18.54 2.31 8.40
N GLY A 111 19.62 2.61 7.67
CA GLY A 111 19.84 3.88 6.98
C GLY A 111 19.46 3.94 5.51
N SER A 112 19.29 2.79 4.84
CA SER A 112 19.06 2.74 3.38
C SER A 112 17.60 2.45 2.98
N ILE A 113 16.74 2.10 3.93
CA ILE A 113 15.36 1.68 3.68
C ILE A 113 14.41 2.49 4.57
N ARG A 114 13.44 3.16 3.96
CA ARG A 114 12.33 3.80 4.66
C ARG A 114 11.17 2.83 4.78
N LYS A 115 10.85 2.42 6.01
CA LYS A 115 9.70 1.58 6.31
C LYS A 115 8.44 2.42 6.49
N VAL A 116 7.42 2.15 5.68
CA VAL A 116 6.10 2.77 5.78
C VAL A 116 5.09 1.70 6.17
N ARG A 117 4.29 1.96 7.19
CA ARG A 117 3.18 1.09 7.58
C ARG A 117 1.90 1.61 6.94
N MET A 118 1.09 0.72 6.40
CA MET A 118 -0.27 1.01 5.96
C MET A 118 -1.26 0.33 6.90
N PHE A 119 -2.29 1.05 7.23
CA PHE A 119 -3.39 0.61 8.09
C PHE A 119 -4.67 0.55 7.25
N PRO A 120 -5.73 -0.13 7.72
CA PRO A 120 -7.08 0.06 7.20
C PRO A 120 -7.46 1.54 7.27
N LEU A 121 -8.44 1.95 6.47
CA LEU A 121 -9.00 3.30 6.51
C LEU A 121 -9.48 3.62 7.93
N ASP A 122 -9.12 4.79 8.43
CA ASP A 122 -9.66 5.31 9.68
C ASP A 122 -11.05 5.94 9.46
N PHE A 123 -11.64 6.50 10.53
CA PHE A 123 -12.98 7.06 10.43
C PHE A 123 -13.02 8.32 9.54
N GLU A 124 -11.98 9.14 9.56
CA GLU A 124 -11.89 10.32 8.70
C GLU A 124 -11.81 9.91 7.23
N GLU A 125 -10.96 8.94 6.89
CA GLU A 125 -10.86 8.39 5.54
C GLU A 125 -12.18 7.73 5.09
N PHE A 126 -12.91 7.07 6.00
CA PHE A 126 -14.24 6.55 5.74
C PHE A 126 -15.25 7.67 5.46
N LEU A 127 -15.18 8.80 6.16
CA LEU A 127 -16.02 9.97 5.90
C LEU A 127 -15.76 10.54 4.50
N TYR A 128 -14.48 10.69 4.10
CA TYR A 128 -14.11 11.10 2.74
C TYR A 128 -14.65 10.13 1.68
N ALA A 129 -14.49 8.83 1.90
CA ALA A 129 -15.02 7.82 0.99
C ALA A 129 -16.54 7.88 0.83
N ASN A 130 -17.26 8.28 1.89
CA ASN A 130 -18.71 8.54 1.86
C ASN A 130 -19.09 9.92 1.30
N GLY A 131 -18.15 10.65 0.69
CA GLY A 131 -18.40 11.94 0.03
C GLY A 131 -18.44 13.14 0.96
N MET A 132 -17.95 13.01 2.20
CA MET A 132 -17.84 14.15 3.10
C MET A 132 -16.75 15.10 2.62
N ASN A 133 -17.06 16.40 2.58
CA ASN A 133 -16.14 17.43 2.13
C ASN A 133 -15.13 17.77 3.23
N GLU A 134 -13.88 18.02 2.84
CA GLU A 134 -12.80 18.47 3.70
C GLU A 134 -13.17 19.71 4.54
N ILE A 135 -13.99 20.61 4.00
CA ILE A 135 -14.46 21.82 4.71
C ILE A 135 -15.24 21.43 5.97
N VAL A 136 -16.09 20.41 5.87
CA VAL A 136 -16.90 19.93 7.01
C VAL A 136 -15.99 19.28 8.07
N ILE A 137 -15.06 18.43 7.65
CA ILE A 137 -14.12 17.77 8.55
C ILE A 137 -13.25 18.80 9.26
N SER A 138 -12.69 19.76 8.53
CA SER A 138 -11.89 20.85 9.11
C SER A 138 -12.69 21.73 10.07
N ALA A 139 -13.98 21.97 9.80
CA ALA A 139 -14.85 22.72 10.72
C ALA A 139 -15.12 21.93 12.02
N MET A 140 -15.32 20.63 11.93
CA MET A 140 -15.48 19.77 13.11
C MET A 140 -14.20 19.72 13.95
N GLN A 141 -13.03 19.61 13.30
CA GLN A 141 -11.74 19.63 13.96
C GLN A 141 -11.51 20.92 14.72
N LYS A 142 -11.79 22.09 14.11
CA LYS A 142 -11.72 23.40 14.78
C LYS A 142 -12.63 23.50 16.00
N LYS A 143 -13.86 23.00 15.90
CA LYS A 143 -14.78 22.95 17.05
C LYS A 143 -14.24 22.10 18.18
N PHE A 144 -13.66 20.93 17.84
CA PHE A 144 -13.00 20.07 18.81
C PHE A 144 -11.80 20.76 19.50
N GLU A 145 -10.95 21.41 18.73
CA GLU A 145 -9.79 22.19 19.25
C GLU A 145 -10.24 23.33 20.18
N ASN A 146 -11.36 23.98 19.86
CA ASN A 146 -11.94 25.07 20.63
C ASN A 146 -12.83 24.58 21.82
N LEU A 147 -12.98 23.28 22.00
CA LEU A 147 -13.92 22.69 22.98
C LEU A 147 -15.36 23.11 22.77
N GLU A 148 -15.78 23.36 21.54
CA GLU A 148 -17.12 23.70 21.16
C GLU A 148 -17.92 22.43 20.79
N SER A 149 -19.20 22.36 21.23
CA SER A 149 -20.09 21.27 20.82
C SER A 149 -20.51 21.40 19.36
N LEU A 150 -20.74 20.27 18.72
CA LEU A 150 -21.48 20.21 17.46
C LEU A 150 -22.96 20.49 17.73
N ASP A 151 -23.66 21.05 16.74
CA ASP A 151 -25.11 21.08 16.79
C ASP A 151 -25.68 19.65 16.75
N GLU A 152 -26.88 19.47 17.27
CA GLU A 152 -27.51 18.16 17.44
C GLU A 152 -27.65 17.38 16.11
N SER A 153 -28.01 18.07 15.03
CA SER A 153 -28.17 17.46 13.71
C SER A 153 -26.84 16.91 13.17
N MET A 154 -25.78 17.71 13.27
CA MET A 154 -24.44 17.29 12.88
C MET A 154 -23.93 16.13 13.75
N HIS A 155 -24.12 16.22 15.06
CA HIS A 155 -23.76 15.18 16.00
C HIS A 155 -24.43 13.85 15.64
N ASN A 156 -25.75 13.85 15.48
CA ASN A 156 -26.52 12.65 15.15
C ASN A 156 -26.07 12.03 13.81
N ARG A 157 -25.80 12.85 12.80
CA ARG A 157 -25.27 12.40 11.52
C ARG A 157 -23.89 11.74 11.66
N MET A 158 -22.98 12.33 12.44
CA MET A 158 -21.65 11.75 12.70
C MET A 158 -21.75 10.44 13.45
N MET A 159 -22.62 10.36 14.47
CA MET A 159 -22.86 9.13 15.21
C MET A 159 -23.44 8.01 14.34
N ASP A 160 -24.31 8.33 13.39
CA ASP A 160 -24.84 7.35 12.44
C ASP A 160 -23.72 6.82 11.51
N LEU A 161 -22.89 7.71 10.96
CA LEU A 161 -21.75 7.33 10.13
C LEU A 161 -20.69 6.52 10.92
N PHE A 162 -20.46 6.90 12.17
CA PHE A 162 -19.54 6.16 13.04
C PHE A 162 -20.02 4.74 13.34
N ARG A 163 -21.32 4.56 13.63
CA ARG A 163 -21.92 3.22 13.77
C ARG A 163 -21.76 2.39 12.51
N LYS A 164 -21.95 2.98 11.34
CA LYS A 164 -21.72 2.33 10.04
C LYS A 164 -20.26 1.92 9.87
N TYR A 165 -19.33 2.82 10.20
CA TYR A 165 -17.91 2.51 10.19
C TYR A 165 -17.54 1.34 11.11
N LEU A 166 -18.11 1.27 12.31
CA LEU A 166 -17.87 0.15 13.24
C LEU A 166 -18.38 -1.19 12.68
N LEU A 167 -19.41 -1.18 11.86
CA LEU A 167 -19.96 -2.38 11.22
C LEU A 167 -19.20 -2.77 9.94
N VAL A 168 -18.86 -1.80 9.09
CA VAL A 168 -18.17 -2.01 7.80
C VAL A 168 -16.69 -2.27 8.01
N GLY A 169 -16.08 -1.59 8.98
CA GLY A 169 -14.64 -1.55 9.19
C GLY A 169 -13.93 -0.63 8.20
N GLY A 170 -12.60 -0.67 8.24
CA GLY A 170 -11.74 0.19 7.40
C GLY A 170 -11.06 -0.55 6.24
N LEU A 171 -11.43 -1.79 5.91
CA LEU A 171 -10.85 -2.46 4.74
C LEU A 171 -11.39 -1.81 3.46
N PRO A 172 -10.54 -1.37 2.52
CA PRO A 172 -10.96 -0.66 1.31
C PRO A 172 -12.03 -1.39 0.50
N ASP A 173 -11.93 -2.70 0.37
CA ASP A 173 -12.92 -3.49 -0.37
C ASP A 173 -14.28 -3.50 0.32
N ALA A 174 -14.32 -3.63 1.66
CA ALA A 174 -15.55 -3.57 2.43
C ALA A 174 -16.19 -2.17 2.36
N VAL A 175 -15.38 -1.12 2.43
CA VAL A 175 -15.87 0.26 2.30
C VAL A 175 -16.41 0.53 0.89
N ASN A 176 -15.73 0.06 -0.15
CA ASN A 176 -16.19 0.19 -1.53
C ASN A 176 -17.52 -0.56 -1.77
N SER A 177 -17.63 -1.80 -1.28
CA SER A 177 -18.87 -2.57 -1.37
C SER A 177 -20.02 -1.86 -0.64
N TYR A 178 -19.77 -1.34 0.55
CA TYR A 178 -20.77 -0.56 1.30
C TYR A 178 -21.23 0.69 0.54
N ILE A 179 -20.29 1.43 -0.09
CA ILE A 179 -20.62 2.66 -0.82
C ILE A 179 -21.42 2.35 -2.09
N SER A 180 -21.06 1.30 -2.82
CA SER A 180 -21.73 0.92 -4.07
C SER A 180 -23.12 0.36 -3.84
N GLU A 181 -23.31 -0.47 -2.84
CA GLU A 181 -24.55 -1.19 -2.60
C GLU A 181 -25.42 -0.56 -1.49
N ARG A 182 -24.81 0.27 -0.64
CA ARG A 182 -25.42 0.88 0.57
C ARG A 182 -26.11 -0.11 1.49
N ASN A 183 -25.71 -1.38 1.42
CA ASN A 183 -26.29 -2.47 2.17
C ASN A 183 -25.21 -3.21 2.97
N ILE A 184 -25.27 -3.07 4.30
CA ILE A 184 -24.31 -3.70 5.22
C ILE A 184 -24.50 -5.22 5.27
N CYS A 185 -25.72 -5.73 5.05
CA CYS A 185 -26.00 -7.16 5.13
C CYS A 185 -25.22 -7.98 4.07
N LEU A 186 -24.93 -7.42 2.91
CA LEU A 186 -24.21 -8.11 1.85
C LEU A 186 -22.72 -8.30 2.17
N LEU A 187 -22.14 -7.52 3.07
CA LEU A 187 -20.74 -7.67 3.49
C LEU A 187 -20.48 -8.98 4.26
N TYR A 188 -21.53 -9.59 4.82
CA TYR A 188 -21.43 -10.81 5.62
C TYR A 188 -21.86 -12.07 4.86
N THR A 189 -22.25 -11.94 3.59
CA THR A 189 -22.77 -13.06 2.78
C THR A 189 -21.86 -13.45 1.62
N SER A 190 -20.75 -12.75 1.40
CA SER A 190 -19.74 -13.12 0.41
C SER A 190 -18.67 -13.98 1.07
N ASP A 191 -18.83 -15.32 0.97
CA ASP A 191 -17.78 -16.31 1.20
C ASP A 191 -16.80 -16.35 0.02
#